data_51d566f1caff8904236e1b9350eb6348
#
_entry.id   51d566f1caff8904236e1b9350eb6348
#
_cell.length_a   1.000
_cell.length_b   1.000
_cell.length_c   1.000
_cell.angle_alpha   90.00
_cell.angle_beta   90.00
_cell.angle_gamma   90.00
#
_symmetry.space_group_name_H-M   'P 1'
#
loop_
_entity.id
_entity.type
_entity.pdbx_description
1 polymer ?
#
loop_
_entity_poly.entity_id
_entity_poly.type
_entity_poly.pdbx_seq_one_letter_code
_entity_poly.pdbx_strand_id
1 'polypeptide(L)'
;MNTTTSRWTSLTRVALAGVCVALAACSGPSRPKPTEIQGVPVLQDMRTSWTANVGKVDFPLVVSAREDRVALANSQGVVAVLDATTGKDVWRLKLDQAISAGVGSDGQQLAVVTRNNELVTLQDGKVQWRKSLPAQSFTAPLVAGARVFVLTADRSVIAFDGATGRQLWTQQRPGEPLVLKQAGVMLAVKNTLVVGLSGRLSGLDPNTGVIRWESAIATPRGTNDVERLVDLVAPFDRVGDVVCVRAFQAAVGCVNAELGKGVWTRPSAGEMGVSGNDTLLVAPLSNGVVQAFNRSNGERLWDTERLKYRILSAPLVTPRGVLVADNGGWLYLLSLADGALLNRIKLDSEELATAPVFAGGRYVVVTREGRVTGFQMP
;
A
#
# COMPACT_ATOMS: atom_id res chain seq x y z
N MET A 1 81.32 -11.97 -3.17
CA MET A 1 80.28 -12.87 -2.57
C MET A 1 79.09 -12.06 -2.12
N ASN A 2 78.04 -12.22 -2.91
CA ASN A 2 76.62 -12.22 -2.69
C ASN A 2 75.91 -11.05 -1.98
N THR A 3 75.26 -10.24 -2.82
CA THR A 3 74.18 -9.33 -2.47
C THR A 3 72.90 -9.79 -3.26
N THR A 4 72.09 -10.68 -2.71
CA THR A 4 70.82 -11.15 -3.38
C THR A 4 69.68 -11.41 -2.41
N THR A 5 69.50 -10.59 -1.35
CA THR A 5 68.38 -10.81 -0.38
C THR A 5 67.47 -9.60 -0.18
N SER A 6 67.61 -8.48 -0.92
CA SER A 6 66.91 -7.25 -0.63
C SER A 6 65.66 -6.96 -1.57
N ARG A 7 65.40 -7.76 -2.60
CA ARG A 7 64.34 -7.45 -3.58
C ARG A 7 63.01 -8.17 -3.33
N TRP A 8 62.96 -9.21 -2.51
CA TRP A 8 61.72 -9.98 -2.24
C TRP A 8 60.85 -9.40 -1.14
N THR A 9 61.43 -8.64 -0.20
CA THR A 9 60.64 -8.03 0.90
C THR A 9 59.89 -6.78 0.50
N SER A 10 60.27 -6.09 -0.61
CA SER A 10 59.55 -4.92 -1.11
C SER A 10 58.31 -5.28 -1.95
N LEU A 11 58.36 -6.36 -2.71
CA LEU A 11 57.22 -6.82 -3.53
C LEU A 11 56.06 -7.37 -2.68
N THR A 12 56.35 -8.07 -1.57
CA THR A 12 55.31 -8.55 -0.66
C THR A 12 54.62 -7.44 0.12
N ARG A 13 55.29 -6.34 0.46
CA ARG A 13 54.71 -5.21 1.13
C ARG A 13 53.79 -4.39 0.22
N VAL A 14 54.13 -4.26 -1.07
CA VAL A 14 53.27 -3.56 -2.06
C VAL A 14 52.04 -4.39 -2.39
N ALA A 15 52.16 -5.73 -2.47
CA ALA A 15 51.00 -6.60 -2.69
C ALA A 15 50.04 -6.60 -1.51
N LEU A 16 50.53 -6.58 -0.26
CA LEU A 16 49.68 -6.52 0.94
C LEU A 16 48.95 -5.16 1.06
N ALA A 17 49.61 -4.05 0.72
CA ALA A 17 49.00 -2.71 0.71
C ALA A 17 47.91 -2.60 -0.36
N GLY A 18 48.09 -3.21 -1.53
CA GLY A 18 47.09 -3.24 -2.60
C GLY A 18 45.82 -4.02 -2.24
N VAL A 19 45.94 -5.14 -1.49
CA VAL A 19 44.80 -5.93 -1.03
C VAL A 19 43.99 -5.20 0.06
N CYS A 20 44.65 -4.46 0.96
CA CYS A 20 43.95 -3.67 1.97
C CYS A 20 43.17 -2.47 1.38
N VAL A 21 43.66 -1.85 0.31
CA VAL A 21 42.93 -0.77 -0.39
C VAL A 21 41.73 -1.29 -1.18
N ALA A 22 41.83 -2.50 -1.76
CA ALA A 22 40.71 -3.13 -2.48
C ALA A 22 39.53 -3.55 -1.56
N LEU A 23 39.81 -3.89 -0.29
CA LEU A 23 38.77 -4.23 0.69
C LEU A 23 38.04 -3.00 1.27
N ALA A 24 38.64 -1.82 1.23
CA ALA A 24 38.00 -0.59 1.68
C ALA A 24 37.02 0.00 0.63
N ALA A 25 37.10 -0.40 -0.64
CA ALA A 25 36.24 0.10 -1.72
C ALA A 25 34.83 -0.49 -1.77
N CYS A 26 34.52 -1.53 -0.95
CA CYS A 26 33.21 -2.18 -0.94
C CYS A 26 32.24 -1.67 0.15
N SER A 27 32.61 -0.65 0.93
CA SER A 27 31.64 0.02 1.80
C SER A 27 30.81 1.01 0.98
N GLY A 28 29.73 0.56 0.38
CA GLY A 28 28.70 1.46 -0.17
C GLY A 28 28.21 2.44 0.89
N PRO A 29 27.70 3.61 0.50
CA PRO A 29 27.23 4.60 1.46
C PRO A 29 26.19 3.95 2.40
N SER A 30 26.51 3.91 3.70
CA SER A 30 25.57 3.43 4.71
C SER A 30 24.32 4.29 4.66
N ARG A 31 23.13 3.66 4.68
CA ARG A 31 21.86 4.42 4.76
C ARG A 31 21.94 5.39 5.95
N PRO A 32 21.52 6.65 5.76
CA PRO A 32 21.47 7.60 6.86
C PRO A 32 20.68 7.03 8.03
N LYS A 33 21.13 7.26 9.25
CA LYS A 33 20.41 6.82 10.45
C LYS A 33 19.08 7.57 10.56
N PRO A 34 17.99 6.90 11.00
CA PRO A 34 16.74 7.58 11.27
C PRO A 34 16.90 8.74 12.23
N THR A 35 16.18 9.84 11.97
CA THR A 35 16.13 11.00 12.87
C THR A 35 15.75 10.55 14.27
N GLU A 36 16.54 10.95 15.27
CA GLU A 36 16.28 10.61 16.66
C GLU A 36 15.04 11.36 17.15
N ILE A 37 14.10 10.62 17.75
CA ILE A 37 12.86 11.19 18.30
C ILE A 37 13.03 11.26 19.81
N GLN A 38 13.37 12.45 20.31
CA GLN A 38 13.50 12.73 21.74
C GLN A 38 12.20 13.36 22.27
N GLY A 39 11.82 13.00 23.50
CA GLY A 39 10.81 13.69 24.29
C GLY A 39 9.46 13.91 23.60
N VAL A 40 8.74 12.84 23.24
CA VAL A 40 7.40 12.98 22.64
C VAL A 40 6.41 13.31 23.76
N PRO A 41 5.79 14.49 23.75
CA PRO A 41 4.69 14.75 24.65
C PRO A 41 3.54 13.83 24.28
N VAL A 42 2.93 13.14 25.24
CA VAL A 42 1.69 12.39 25.02
C VAL A 42 0.55 13.39 25.04
N LEU A 43 0.28 14.01 23.87
CA LEU A 43 -0.77 15.02 23.73
C LEU A 43 -2.14 14.38 23.42
N GLN A 44 -2.13 13.14 22.93
CA GLN A 44 -3.35 12.35 22.73
C GLN A 44 -3.11 10.93 23.19
N ASP A 45 -4.05 10.39 23.97
CA ASP A 45 -3.96 9.04 24.51
C ASP A 45 -4.33 8.01 23.43
N MET A 46 -3.45 7.04 23.21
CA MET A 46 -3.70 5.90 22.33
C MET A 46 -3.63 4.62 23.15
N ARG A 47 -4.75 3.91 23.26
CA ARG A 47 -4.83 2.69 24.07
C ARG A 47 -5.19 1.47 23.24
N THR A 48 -4.46 0.38 23.43
CA THR A 48 -4.83 -0.91 22.87
C THR A 48 -6.13 -1.38 23.49
N SER A 49 -7.12 -1.65 22.64
CA SER A 49 -8.43 -2.18 23.06
C SER A 49 -8.44 -3.71 23.02
N TRP A 50 -7.84 -4.29 21.98
CA TRP A 50 -7.76 -5.73 21.78
C TRP A 50 -6.60 -6.10 20.84
N THR A 51 -6.23 -7.38 20.87
CA THR A 51 -5.29 -8.00 19.92
C THR A 51 -5.85 -9.33 19.42
N ALA A 52 -5.56 -9.65 18.15
CA ALA A 52 -5.87 -10.92 17.53
C ALA A 52 -4.67 -11.37 16.67
N ASN A 53 -4.71 -12.58 16.13
CA ASN A 53 -3.69 -13.07 15.21
C ASN A 53 -4.34 -13.80 14.04
N VAL A 54 -3.86 -13.52 12.82
CA VAL A 54 -4.35 -14.14 11.60
C VAL A 54 -3.27 -14.94 10.87
N GLY A 55 -2.03 -14.88 11.35
CA GLY A 55 -0.86 -15.50 10.73
C GLY A 55 -0.19 -14.61 9.68
N LYS A 56 1.00 -14.99 9.27
CA LYS A 56 1.94 -14.21 8.47
C LYS A 56 1.38 -13.69 7.15
N VAL A 57 1.74 -12.45 6.80
CA VAL A 57 1.30 -11.73 5.58
C VAL A 57 2.51 -11.32 4.73
N ASP A 58 2.75 -12.04 3.63
CA ASP A 58 3.89 -11.83 2.71
C ASP A 58 3.46 -11.25 1.35
N PHE A 59 2.24 -10.75 1.23
CA PHE A 59 1.69 -10.17 0.02
C PHE A 59 1.14 -8.76 0.30
N PRO A 60 0.87 -7.94 -0.74
CA PRO A 60 0.26 -6.63 -0.57
C PRO A 60 -1.19 -6.76 -0.05
N LEU A 61 -1.34 -6.79 1.28
CA LEU A 61 -2.64 -6.91 1.92
C LEU A 61 -3.41 -5.59 1.82
N VAL A 62 -4.65 -5.68 1.40
CA VAL A 62 -5.68 -4.65 1.58
C VAL A 62 -6.66 -5.16 2.62
N VAL A 63 -6.81 -4.44 3.71
CA VAL A 63 -7.83 -4.73 4.73
C VAL A 63 -9.12 -4.05 4.33
N SER A 64 -10.20 -4.82 4.25
CA SER A 64 -11.54 -4.24 4.04
C SER A 64 -12.15 -3.92 5.39
N ALA A 65 -12.28 -2.62 5.68
CA ALA A 65 -12.88 -2.09 6.89
C ALA A 65 -14.25 -1.49 6.56
N ARG A 66 -15.32 -2.05 7.13
CA ARG A 66 -16.69 -1.61 6.89
C ARG A 66 -17.50 -1.71 8.17
N GLU A 67 -18.17 -0.62 8.53
CA GLU A 67 -19.00 -0.53 9.74
C GLU A 67 -18.21 -1.00 10.98
N ASP A 68 -18.61 -2.10 11.58
CA ASP A 68 -18.00 -2.76 12.75
C ASP A 68 -17.14 -3.99 12.38
N ARG A 69 -16.83 -4.21 11.09
CA ARG A 69 -16.12 -5.40 10.61
C ARG A 69 -14.82 -5.08 9.92
N VAL A 70 -13.85 -5.96 10.12
CA VAL A 70 -12.55 -5.94 9.46
C VAL A 70 -12.33 -7.28 8.79
N ALA A 71 -12.27 -7.29 7.45
CA ALA A 71 -11.94 -8.47 6.66
C ALA A 71 -10.49 -8.43 6.21
N LEU A 72 -9.76 -9.51 6.42
CA LEU A 72 -8.33 -9.63 6.13
C LEU A 72 -7.94 -11.07 5.79
N ALA A 73 -6.76 -11.24 5.25
CA ALA A 73 -6.25 -12.54 4.84
C ALA A 73 -4.76 -12.69 5.13
N ASN A 74 -4.29 -13.93 5.21
CA ASN A 74 -2.88 -14.24 5.38
C ASN A 74 -2.28 -15.00 4.20
N SER A 75 -0.95 -15.15 4.19
CA SER A 75 -0.20 -15.83 3.12
C SER A 75 -0.45 -17.34 3.05
N GLN A 76 -1.03 -17.93 4.08
CA GLN A 76 -1.24 -19.37 4.19
C GLN A 76 -2.67 -19.79 3.80
N GLY A 77 -3.49 -18.88 3.28
CA GLY A 77 -4.85 -19.17 2.82
C GLY A 77 -5.93 -18.86 3.85
N VAL A 78 -5.62 -18.31 5.01
CA VAL A 78 -6.66 -17.91 5.97
C VAL A 78 -7.31 -16.61 5.51
N VAL A 79 -8.64 -16.59 5.47
CA VAL A 79 -9.49 -15.41 5.33
C VAL A 79 -10.30 -15.28 6.61
N ALA A 80 -10.30 -14.11 7.22
CA ALA A 80 -11.01 -13.85 8.48
C ALA A 80 -11.80 -12.55 8.40
N VAL A 81 -12.96 -12.55 9.01
CA VAL A 81 -13.71 -11.33 9.34
C VAL A 81 -13.77 -11.23 10.85
N LEU A 82 -13.26 -10.12 11.36
CA LEU A 82 -13.24 -9.81 12.78
C LEU A 82 -14.27 -8.73 13.09
N ASP A 83 -14.86 -8.80 14.27
CA ASP A 83 -15.55 -7.68 14.88
C ASP A 83 -14.51 -6.62 15.28
N ALA A 84 -14.62 -5.42 14.73
CA ALA A 84 -13.64 -4.36 14.93
C ALA A 84 -13.63 -3.78 16.35
N THR A 85 -14.71 -3.96 17.11
CA THR A 85 -14.81 -3.46 18.49
C THR A 85 -14.13 -4.37 19.49
N THR A 86 -14.16 -5.68 19.24
CA THR A 86 -13.71 -6.74 20.17
C THR A 86 -12.52 -7.55 19.70
N GLY A 87 -12.19 -7.52 18.41
CA GLY A 87 -11.16 -8.35 17.78
C GLY A 87 -11.53 -9.83 17.65
N LYS A 88 -12.76 -10.23 17.99
CA LYS A 88 -13.22 -11.61 17.89
C LYS A 88 -13.56 -11.97 16.44
N ASP A 89 -13.35 -13.23 16.09
CA ASP A 89 -13.79 -13.76 14.80
C ASP A 89 -15.32 -13.67 14.69
N VAL A 90 -15.80 -13.04 13.62
CA VAL A 90 -17.17 -13.23 13.13
C VAL A 90 -17.22 -14.56 12.39
N TRP A 91 -16.22 -14.79 11.52
CA TRP A 91 -15.92 -16.08 10.94
C TRP A 91 -14.46 -16.13 10.46
N ARG A 92 -13.94 -17.35 10.30
CA ARG A 92 -12.62 -17.65 9.78
C ARG A 92 -12.70 -18.89 8.91
N LEU A 93 -12.08 -18.81 7.73
CA LEU A 93 -11.95 -19.92 6.81
C LEU A 93 -10.51 -20.08 6.36
N LYS A 94 -10.04 -21.31 6.25
CA LYS A 94 -8.76 -21.61 5.60
C LYS A 94 -9.04 -22.23 4.23
N LEU A 95 -8.53 -21.55 3.21
CA LEU A 95 -8.48 -22.09 1.84
C LEU A 95 -7.34 -23.12 1.73
N ASP A 96 -7.44 -23.99 0.75
CA ASP A 96 -6.43 -24.98 0.38
C ASP A 96 -5.20 -24.39 -0.32
N GLN A 97 -5.23 -23.10 -0.66
CA GLN A 97 -4.20 -22.39 -1.43
C GLN A 97 -3.75 -21.12 -0.72
N ALA A 98 -2.47 -20.76 -0.91
CA ALA A 98 -1.89 -19.51 -0.47
C ALA A 98 -2.51 -18.31 -1.22
N ILE A 99 -2.68 -17.16 -0.52
CA ILE A 99 -3.25 -15.94 -1.09
C ILE A 99 -2.15 -15.03 -1.62
N SER A 100 -2.40 -14.34 -2.72
CA SER A 100 -1.53 -13.36 -3.35
C SER A 100 -2.09 -11.94 -3.36
N ALA A 101 -3.43 -11.78 -3.30
CA ALA A 101 -4.08 -10.47 -3.24
C ALA A 101 -5.44 -10.57 -2.53
N GLY A 102 -5.78 -9.55 -1.78
CA GLY A 102 -7.06 -9.44 -1.07
C GLY A 102 -6.92 -8.47 0.12
N VAL A 103 -8.01 -8.14 0.77
CA VAL A 103 -9.37 -8.64 0.61
C VAL A 103 -10.23 -7.55 -0.04
N GLY A 104 -10.98 -7.91 -1.08
CA GLY A 104 -12.08 -7.08 -1.58
C GLY A 104 -13.40 -7.47 -0.94
N SER A 105 -14.25 -6.50 -0.60
CA SER A 105 -15.57 -6.77 -0.04
C SER A 105 -16.55 -5.62 -0.28
N ASP A 106 -17.81 -5.98 -0.46
CA ASP A 106 -18.94 -5.03 -0.41
C ASP A 106 -19.68 -5.03 0.95
N GLY A 107 -19.19 -5.84 1.90
CA GLY A 107 -19.81 -6.05 3.22
C GLY A 107 -20.54 -7.39 3.34
N GLN A 108 -20.98 -7.99 2.24
CA GLN A 108 -21.63 -9.30 2.17
C GLN A 108 -20.72 -10.35 1.53
N GLN A 109 -20.26 -10.07 0.33
CA GLN A 109 -19.36 -10.94 -0.42
C GLN A 109 -17.92 -10.47 -0.27
N LEU A 110 -17.00 -11.42 -0.10
CA LEU A 110 -15.57 -11.21 -0.11
C LEU A 110 -14.92 -11.85 -1.33
N ALA A 111 -13.78 -11.29 -1.76
CA ALA A 111 -13.00 -11.86 -2.85
C ALA A 111 -11.50 -11.77 -2.54
N VAL A 112 -10.78 -12.85 -2.84
CA VAL A 112 -9.33 -12.94 -2.75
C VAL A 112 -8.77 -13.60 -4.02
N VAL A 113 -7.49 -13.38 -4.31
CA VAL A 113 -6.77 -14.10 -5.36
C VAL A 113 -5.70 -14.98 -4.73
N THR A 114 -5.62 -16.23 -5.18
CA THR A 114 -4.61 -17.18 -4.72
C THR A 114 -3.31 -17.08 -5.53
N ARG A 115 -2.23 -17.66 -5.02
CA ARG A 115 -0.95 -17.74 -5.74
C ARG A 115 -1.02 -18.60 -7.01
N ASN A 116 -2.03 -19.44 -7.13
CA ASN A 116 -2.28 -20.24 -8.34
C ASN A 116 -3.15 -19.49 -9.37
N ASN A 117 -3.25 -18.17 -9.25
CA ASN A 117 -4.04 -17.32 -10.12
C ASN A 117 -5.54 -17.70 -10.14
N GLU A 118 -6.09 -18.00 -8.99
CA GLU A 118 -7.50 -18.32 -8.85
C GLU A 118 -8.21 -17.22 -8.08
N LEU A 119 -9.24 -16.63 -8.64
CA LEU A 119 -10.17 -15.75 -7.94
C LEU A 119 -11.14 -16.63 -7.14
N VAL A 120 -11.22 -16.36 -5.85
CA VAL A 120 -12.11 -17.06 -4.92
C VAL A 120 -13.03 -16.06 -4.26
N THR A 121 -14.33 -16.31 -4.31
CA THR A 121 -15.32 -15.52 -3.60
C THR A 121 -15.89 -16.28 -2.41
N LEU A 122 -16.17 -15.53 -1.35
CA LEU A 122 -16.66 -16.07 -0.08
C LEU A 122 -17.85 -15.24 0.40
N GLN A 123 -18.76 -15.91 1.09
CA GLN A 123 -19.85 -15.29 1.82
C GLN A 123 -20.12 -16.11 3.08
N ASP A 124 -20.23 -15.47 4.22
CA ASP A 124 -20.49 -16.10 5.53
C ASP A 124 -19.54 -17.29 5.83
N GLY A 125 -18.25 -17.12 5.54
CA GLY A 125 -17.25 -18.16 5.76
C GLY A 125 -17.32 -19.34 4.81
N LYS A 126 -18.04 -19.26 3.70
CA LYS A 126 -18.17 -20.33 2.70
C LYS A 126 -17.72 -19.85 1.33
N VAL A 127 -16.99 -20.70 0.60
CA VAL A 127 -16.66 -20.45 -0.80
C VAL A 127 -17.93 -20.53 -1.65
N GLN A 128 -18.17 -19.49 -2.44
CA GLN A 128 -19.30 -19.44 -3.36
C GLN A 128 -18.91 -20.00 -4.72
N TRP A 129 -17.82 -19.50 -5.28
CA TRP A 129 -17.28 -19.96 -6.56
C TRP A 129 -15.79 -19.65 -6.67
N ARG A 130 -15.13 -20.29 -7.62
CA ARG A 130 -13.72 -20.11 -7.97
C ARG A 130 -13.59 -19.93 -9.49
N LYS A 131 -12.64 -19.11 -9.94
CA LYS A 131 -12.33 -18.88 -11.36
C LYS A 131 -10.83 -18.69 -11.57
N SER A 132 -10.28 -19.41 -12.54
CA SER A 132 -8.89 -19.21 -12.97
C SER A 132 -8.73 -17.87 -13.67
N LEU A 133 -7.62 -17.20 -13.39
CA LEU A 133 -7.20 -15.93 -13.98
C LEU A 133 -6.04 -16.17 -14.95
N PRO A 134 -5.89 -15.36 -16.01
CA PRO A 134 -4.82 -15.51 -17.00
C PRO A 134 -3.44 -15.18 -16.46
N ALA A 135 -3.36 -14.33 -15.42
CA ALA A 135 -2.11 -13.88 -14.80
C ALA A 135 -2.30 -13.61 -13.32
N GLN A 136 -1.18 -13.41 -12.61
CA GLN A 136 -1.14 -13.00 -11.20
C GLN A 136 -1.90 -11.70 -10.95
N SER A 137 -2.44 -11.53 -9.74
CA SER A 137 -2.91 -10.25 -9.24
C SER A 137 -2.20 -9.91 -7.94
N PHE A 138 -1.85 -8.62 -7.81
CA PHE A 138 -1.33 -8.01 -6.57
C PHE A 138 -2.31 -7.00 -5.99
N THR A 139 -3.34 -6.65 -6.76
CA THR A 139 -4.42 -5.74 -6.35
C THR A 139 -5.59 -6.54 -5.80
N ALA A 140 -6.10 -6.15 -4.65
CA ALA A 140 -7.30 -6.76 -4.10
C ALA A 140 -8.46 -6.68 -5.11
N PRO A 141 -9.23 -7.76 -5.34
CA PRO A 141 -10.43 -7.68 -6.16
C PRO A 141 -11.39 -6.60 -5.65
N LEU A 142 -12.11 -5.97 -6.54
CA LEU A 142 -13.18 -5.05 -6.16
C LEU A 142 -14.53 -5.76 -6.25
N VAL A 143 -15.24 -5.85 -5.14
CA VAL A 143 -16.63 -6.34 -5.09
C VAL A 143 -17.53 -5.12 -5.06
N ALA A 144 -18.31 -4.91 -6.11
CA ALA A 144 -19.22 -3.77 -6.22
C ALA A 144 -20.31 -3.99 -7.28
N GLY A 145 -21.54 -3.56 -7.03
CA GLY A 145 -22.64 -3.58 -7.99
C GLY A 145 -22.96 -4.97 -8.53
N ALA A 146 -23.01 -5.98 -7.63
CA ALA A 146 -23.22 -7.40 -7.96
C ALA A 146 -22.16 -7.97 -8.94
N ARG A 147 -20.95 -7.39 -8.95
CA ARG A 147 -19.81 -7.85 -9.76
C ARG A 147 -18.55 -7.97 -8.93
N VAL A 148 -17.64 -8.77 -9.44
CA VAL A 148 -16.26 -8.86 -8.94
C VAL A 148 -15.31 -8.46 -10.07
N PHE A 149 -14.50 -7.43 -9.82
CA PHE A 149 -13.51 -6.95 -10.77
C PHE A 149 -12.12 -7.34 -10.31
N VAL A 150 -11.26 -7.73 -11.23
CA VAL A 150 -9.86 -8.10 -10.95
C VAL A 150 -8.94 -7.34 -11.90
N LEU A 151 -7.85 -6.81 -11.37
CA LEU A 151 -6.74 -6.26 -12.12
C LEU A 151 -5.57 -7.26 -12.06
N THR A 152 -5.15 -7.80 -13.18
CA THR A 152 -4.05 -8.74 -13.29
C THR A 152 -2.73 -8.09 -13.73
N ALA A 153 -1.61 -8.75 -13.48
CA ALA A 153 -0.26 -8.22 -13.75
C ALA A 153 0.02 -8.02 -15.26
N ASP A 154 -0.72 -8.71 -16.12
CA ASP A 154 -0.71 -8.50 -17.59
C ASP A 154 -1.55 -7.29 -18.02
N ARG A 155 -1.98 -6.45 -17.06
CA ARG A 155 -2.81 -5.24 -17.26
C ARG A 155 -4.20 -5.51 -17.80
N SER A 156 -4.73 -6.71 -17.58
CA SER A 156 -6.12 -7.05 -17.86
C SER A 156 -7.01 -6.65 -16.69
N VAL A 157 -8.11 -5.97 -16.99
CA VAL A 157 -9.24 -5.77 -16.08
C VAL A 157 -10.33 -6.74 -16.49
N ILE A 158 -10.75 -7.59 -15.56
CA ILE A 158 -11.72 -8.65 -15.82
C ILE A 158 -12.89 -8.45 -14.88
N ALA A 159 -14.11 -8.52 -15.42
CA ALA A 159 -15.34 -8.49 -14.62
C ALA A 159 -16.03 -9.84 -14.62
N PHE A 160 -16.49 -10.23 -13.46
CA PHE A 160 -17.28 -11.44 -13.23
C PHE A 160 -18.63 -11.07 -12.62
N ASP A 161 -19.64 -11.83 -12.94
CA ASP A 161 -20.92 -11.84 -12.24
C ASP A 161 -20.71 -12.27 -10.79
N GLY A 162 -21.14 -11.46 -9.84
CA GLY A 162 -20.86 -11.69 -8.42
C GLY A 162 -21.47 -12.96 -7.87
N ALA A 163 -22.66 -13.35 -8.34
CA ALA A 163 -23.38 -14.52 -7.86
C ALA A 163 -22.84 -15.82 -8.44
N THR A 164 -22.52 -15.83 -9.75
CA THR A 164 -22.22 -17.07 -10.50
C THR A 164 -20.75 -17.24 -10.86
N GLY A 165 -19.96 -16.18 -10.80
CA GLY A 165 -18.59 -16.16 -11.28
C GLY A 165 -18.48 -16.25 -12.81
N ARG A 166 -19.58 -16.07 -13.57
CA ARG A 166 -19.51 -16.01 -15.02
C ARG A 166 -18.75 -14.75 -15.45
N GLN A 167 -17.72 -14.92 -16.29
CA GLN A 167 -16.99 -13.78 -16.84
C GLN A 167 -17.93 -12.95 -17.72
N LEU A 168 -17.96 -11.64 -17.48
CA LEU A 168 -18.81 -10.70 -18.21
C LEU A 168 -18.04 -10.05 -19.36
N TRP A 169 -16.83 -9.55 -19.06
CA TRP A 169 -15.94 -8.93 -20.04
C TRP A 169 -14.49 -8.96 -19.56
N THR A 170 -13.58 -8.73 -20.50
CA THR A 170 -12.15 -8.49 -20.25
C THR A 170 -11.71 -7.29 -21.07
N GLN A 171 -10.98 -6.39 -20.44
CA GLN A 171 -10.33 -5.25 -21.07
C GLN A 171 -8.84 -5.36 -20.80
N GLN A 172 -8.05 -5.64 -21.82
CA GLN A 172 -6.58 -5.66 -21.75
C GLN A 172 -5.99 -4.38 -22.32
N ARG A 173 -4.93 -3.90 -21.68
CA ARG A 173 -4.21 -2.70 -22.11
C ARG A 173 -2.76 -3.06 -22.45
N PRO A 174 -2.24 -2.56 -23.58
CA PRO A 174 -0.80 -2.58 -23.81
C PRO A 174 -0.11 -1.68 -22.79
N GLY A 175 1.08 -2.04 -22.35
CA GLY A 175 1.84 -1.25 -21.38
C GLY A 175 3.25 -1.80 -21.19
N GLU A 176 3.99 -1.19 -20.29
CA GLU A 176 5.32 -1.62 -19.91
C GLU A 176 5.29 -3.06 -19.37
N PRO A 177 6.28 -3.91 -19.70
CA PRO A 177 6.27 -5.32 -19.29
C PRO A 177 6.40 -5.50 -17.77
N LEU A 178 7.03 -4.55 -17.09
CA LEU A 178 7.26 -4.60 -15.65
C LEU A 178 6.10 -3.95 -14.90
N VAL A 179 5.63 -4.60 -13.84
CA VAL A 179 4.61 -4.10 -12.89
C VAL A 179 5.12 -4.21 -11.47
N LEU A 180 4.70 -3.29 -10.62
CA LEU A 180 5.02 -3.35 -9.18
C LEU A 180 4.29 -4.51 -8.52
N LYS A 181 4.99 -5.23 -7.65
CA LYS A 181 4.39 -6.19 -6.72
C LYS A 181 3.80 -5.47 -5.50
N GLN A 182 2.91 -4.51 -5.76
CA GLN A 182 2.18 -3.73 -4.77
C GLN A 182 0.70 -3.71 -5.11
N ALA A 183 -0.14 -3.44 -4.12
CA ALA A 183 -1.57 -3.23 -4.37
C ALA A 183 -1.76 -1.98 -5.25
N GLY A 184 -2.44 -2.14 -6.36
CA GLY A 184 -2.82 -1.07 -7.27
C GLY A 184 -4.12 -0.36 -6.85
N VAL A 185 -4.60 0.52 -7.70
CA VAL A 185 -5.82 1.32 -7.49
C VAL A 185 -6.98 0.72 -8.27
N MET A 186 -8.04 0.35 -7.58
CA MET A 186 -9.31 -0.06 -8.19
C MET A 186 -10.48 0.28 -7.27
N LEU A 187 -11.45 1.04 -7.76
CA LEU A 187 -12.62 1.47 -6.98
C LEU A 187 -13.81 1.77 -7.90
N ALA A 188 -15.00 1.80 -7.29
CA ALA A 188 -16.21 2.25 -7.96
C ALA A 188 -16.56 3.69 -7.54
N VAL A 189 -16.84 4.54 -8.51
CA VAL A 189 -17.36 5.89 -8.30
C VAL A 189 -18.64 6.05 -9.12
N LYS A 190 -19.79 6.12 -8.44
CA LYS A 190 -21.10 6.10 -9.12
C LYS A 190 -21.19 4.91 -10.10
N ASN A 191 -21.42 5.19 -11.37
CA ASN A 191 -21.49 4.18 -12.43
C ASN A 191 -20.18 4.09 -13.26
N THR A 192 -19.03 4.25 -12.60
CA THR A 192 -17.72 4.18 -13.24
C THR A 192 -16.79 3.30 -12.42
N LEU A 193 -16.18 2.31 -13.07
CA LEU A 193 -15.05 1.56 -12.52
C LEU A 193 -13.78 2.36 -12.77
N VAL A 194 -13.11 2.82 -11.73
CA VAL A 194 -11.86 3.57 -11.80
C VAL A 194 -10.70 2.63 -11.53
N VAL A 195 -9.75 2.56 -12.44
CA VAL A 195 -8.59 1.65 -12.36
C VAL A 195 -7.31 2.43 -12.60
N GLY A 196 -6.29 2.14 -11.80
CA GLY A 196 -4.93 2.65 -11.96
C GLY A 196 -4.11 1.78 -12.91
N LEU A 197 -3.65 2.33 -14.02
CA LEU A 197 -2.85 1.63 -15.03
C LEU A 197 -1.71 2.54 -15.53
N SER A 198 -0.45 2.11 -15.35
CA SER A 198 0.73 2.78 -15.93
C SER A 198 0.76 4.30 -15.70
N GLY A 199 0.57 4.74 -14.46
CA GLY A 199 0.59 6.17 -14.08
C GLY A 199 -0.66 6.95 -14.47
N ARG A 200 -1.73 6.29 -14.93
CA ARG A 200 -3.01 6.90 -15.29
C ARG A 200 -4.15 6.32 -14.46
N LEU A 201 -5.13 7.15 -14.13
CA LEU A 201 -6.46 6.68 -13.76
C LEU A 201 -7.30 6.55 -15.03
N SER A 202 -7.94 5.41 -15.19
CA SER A 202 -8.87 5.12 -16.29
C SER A 202 -10.25 4.85 -15.72
N GLY A 203 -11.27 5.53 -16.23
CA GLY A 203 -12.67 5.25 -15.91
C GLY A 203 -13.28 4.35 -16.95
N LEU A 204 -13.76 3.20 -16.55
CA LEU A 204 -14.38 2.20 -17.40
C LEU A 204 -15.88 2.11 -17.13
N ASP A 205 -16.64 1.75 -18.16
CA ASP A 205 -18.00 1.31 -17.99
C ASP A 205 -18.03 -0.04 -17.25
N PRO A 206 -18.64 -0.16 -16.07
CA PRO A 206 -18.62 -1.40 -15.30
C PRO A 206 -19.40 -2.55 -15.97
N ASN A 207 -20.27 -2.26 -16.95
CA ASN A 207 -21.05 -3.28 -17.65
C ASN A 207 -20.32 -3.87 -18.85
N THR A 208 -19.49 -3.07 -19.53
CA THR A 208 -18.90 -3.43 -20.84
C THR A 208 -17.38 -3.42 -20.83
N GLY A 209 -16.73 -2.79 -19.84
CA GLY A 209 -15.28 -2.57 -19.79
C GLY A 209 -14.79 -1.46 -20.74
N VAL A 210 -15.67 -0.79 -21.48
CA VAL A 210 -15.29 0.30 -22.39
C VAL A 210 -14.74 1.49 -21.60
N ILE A 211 -13.59 2.01 -22.03
CA ILE A 211 -12.95 3.16 -21.39
C ILE A 211 -13.75 4.41 -21.75
N ARG A 212 -14.20 5.12 -20.73
CA ARG A 212 -14.91 6.39 -20.84
C ARG A 212 -13.97 7.59 -20.83
N TRP A 213 -12.90 7.49 -20.02
CA TRP A 213 -11.90 8.54 -19.88
C TRP A 213 -10.59 8.01 -19.34
N GLU A 214 -9.52 8.78 -19.55
CA GLU A 214 -8.20 8.56 -18.94
C GLU A 214 -7.61 9.90 -18.47
N SER A 215 -7.01 9.89 -17.29
CA SER A 215 -6.35 11.05 -16.69
C SER A 215 -4.96 10.69 -16.18
N ALA A 216 -3.93 11.38 -16.67
CA ALA A 216 -2.56 11.14 -16.30
C ALA A 216 -2.24 11.71 -14.92
N ILE A 217 -1.61 10.92 -14.06
CA ILE A 217 -1.00 11.34 -12.80
C ILE A 217 0.52 11.48 -12.98
N ALA A 218 1.12 10.53 -13.69
CA ALA A 218 2.52 10.58 -14.07
C ALA A 218 2.69 9.99 -15.48
N THR A 219 3.78 10.41 -16.14
CA THR A 219 4.19 9.84 -17.42
C THR A 219 5.49 9.06 -17.19
N PRO A 220 5.59 7.81 -17.66
CA PRO A 220 6.83 7.05 -17.59
C PRO A 220 8.00 7.84 -18.18
N ARG A 221 9.11 7.91 -17.45
CA ARG A 221 10.34 8.59 -17.88
C ARG A 221 11.53 7.72 -17.52
N GLY A 222 12.53 7.69 -18.36
CA GLY A 222 13.75 6.91 -18.13
C GLY A 222 14.13 6.08 -19.34
N THR A 223 15.32 5.48 -19.27
CA THR A 223 15.94 4.70 -20.34
C THR A 223 15.75 3.20 -20.19
N ASN A 224 15.37 2.76 -18.99
CA ASN A 224 15.13 1.34 -18.67
C ASN A 224 13.75 1.14 -18.02
N ASP A 225 13.29 -0.11 -17.98
CA ASP A 225 11.95 -0.46 -17.50
C ASP A 225 11.73 -0.11 -16.01
N VAL A 226 12.78 -0.13 -15.19
CA VAL A 226 12.69 0.21 -13.76
C VAL A 226 12.45 1.70 -13.56
N GLU A 227 13.18 2.55 -14.30
CA GLU A 227 12.98 4.01 -14.26
C GLU A 227 11.61 4.44 -14.79
N ARG A 228 10.99 3.61 -15.63
CA ARG A 228 9.68 3.85 -16.22
C ARG A 228 8.51 3.38 -15.35
N LEU A 229 8.80 2.75 -14.20
CA LEU A 229 7.76 2.32 -13.26
C LEU A 229 7.09 3.53 -12.60
N VAL A 230 5.85 3.76 -12.96
CA VAL A 230 4.98 4.83 -12.40
C VAL A 230 3.59 4.29 -12.06
N ASP A 231 3.48 3.00 -11.73
CA ASP A 231 2.19 2.39 -11.40
C ASP A 231 1.52 3.14 -10.24
N LEU A 232 0.19 3.20 -10.29
CA LEU A 232 -0.58 3.79 -9.20
C LEU A 232 -0.72 2.80 -8.06
N VAL A 233 -0.33 3.23 -6.85
CA VAL A 233 -0.25 2.37 -5.67
C VAL A 233 -1.32 2.70 -4.63
N ALA A 234 -1.85 1.67 -3.99
CA ALA A 234 -2.79 1.78 -2.87
C ALA A 234 -2.05 2.12 -1.55
N PRO A 235 -2.77 2.63 -0.54
CA PRO A 235 -4.14 3.09 -0.60
C PRO A 235 -4.30 4.39 -1.39
N PHE A 236 -5.49 4.60 -1.86
CA PHE A 236 -5.94 5.87 -2.46
C PHE A 236 -6.91 6.55 -1.50
N ASP A 237 -7.16 7.84 -1.75
CA ASP A 237 -8.15 8.60 -0.99
C ASP A 237 -9.28 9.08 -1.89
N ARG A 238 -10.50 9.11 -1.34
CA ARG A 238 -11.67 9.56 -2.07
C ARG A 238 -12.58 10.41 -1.20
N VAL A 239 -12.93 11.59 -1.70
CA VAL A 239 -13.98 12.45 -1.15
C VAL A 239 -14.93 12.84 -2.28
N GLY A 240 -16.18 12.47 -2.15
CA GLY A 240 -17.16 12.64 -3.21
C GLY A 240 -16.75 11.96 -4.52
N ASP A 241 -16.62 12.75 -5.59
CA ASP A 241 -16.19 12.28 -6.91
C ASP A 241 -14.69 12.47 -7.17
N VAL A 242 -13.96 13.09 -6.22
CA VAL A 242 -12.53 13.35 -6.37
C VAL A 242 -11.74 12.21 -5.75
N VAL A 243 -10.95 11.51 -6.57
CA VAL A 243 -10.04 10.43 -6.21
C VAL A 243 -8.61 10.95 -6.26
N CYS A 244 -7.86 10.77 -5.17
CA CYS A 244 -6.46 11.15 -5.05
C CYS A 244 -5.59 9.89 -4.92
N VAL A 245 -4.50 9.84 -5.68
CA VAL A 245 -3.62 8.67 -5.79
C VAL A 245 -2.16 9.08 -5.83
N ARG A 246 -1.30 8.09 -5.60
CA ARG A 246 0.15 8.19 -5.84
C ARG A 246 0.54 7.38 -7.06
N ALA A 247 1.33 7.99 -7.94
CA ALA A 247 2.18 7.30 -8.89
C ALA A 247 3.53 7.01 -8.23
N PHE A 248 3.95 5.75 -8.22
CA PHE A 248 5.16 5.27 -7.57
C PHE A 248 6.38 6.13 -7.94
N GLN A 249 7.12 6.60 -6.93
CA GLN A 249 8.34 7.41 -7.05
C GLN A 249 8.23 8.69 -7.91
N ALA A 250 7.02 9.07 -8.33
CA ALA A 250 6.85 10.17 -9.29
C ALA A 250 6.00 11.32 -8.77
N ALA A 251 4.73 11.07 -8.46
CA ALA A 251 3.80 12.14 -8.19
C ALA A 251 2.63 11.71 -7.28
N VAL A 252 1.97 12.69 -6.70
CA VAL A 252 0.61 12.56 -6.17
C VAL A 252 -0.33 13.44 -7.00
N GLY A 253 -1.57 13.02 -7.17
CA GLY A 253 -2.54 13.82 -7.91
C GLY A 253 -3.97 13.41 -7.64
N CYS A 254 -4.89 14.31 -7.92
CA CYS A 254 -6.32 14.13 -7.75
C CYS A 254 -7.06 14.29 -9.08
N VAL A 255 -8.08 13.49 -9.29
CA VAL A 255 -8.90 13.44 -10.49
C VAL A 255 -10.36 13.45 -10.08
N ASN A 256 -11.19 14.26 -10.74
CA ASN A 256 -12.63 14.09 -10.67
C ASN A 256 -13.02 12.87 -11.50
N ALA A 257 -13.39 11.79 -10.84
CA ALA A 257 -13.65 10.50 -11.47
C ALA A 257 -14.98 10.43 -12.23
N GLU A 258 -15.91 11.33 -11.99
CA GLU A 258 -17.14 11.46 -12.78
C GLU A 258 -16.85 12.09 -14.14
N LEU A 259 -16.02 13.15 -14.16
CA LEU A 259 -15.71 13.91 -15.35
C LEU A 259 -14.46 13.38 -16.10
N GLY A 260 -13.63 12.57 -15.45
CA GLY A 260 -12.34 12.14 -15.97
C GLY A 260 -11.29 13.27 -16.05
N LYS A 261 -11.50 14.36 -15.33
CA LYS A 261 -10.64 15.55 -15.39
C LYS A 261 -9.66 15.58 -14.21
N GLY A 262 -8.38 15.81 -14.52
CA GLY A 262 -7.37 16.11 -13.51
C GLY A 262 -7.74 17.37 -12.73
N VAL A 263 -7.64 17.31 -11.41
CA VAL A 263 -7.79 18.47 -10.52
C VAL A 263 -6.45 19.13 -10.32
N TRP A 264 -5.46 18.38 -9.90
CA TRP A 264 -4.07 18.81 -9.78
C TRP A 264 -3.12 17.60 -9.73
N THR A 265 -1.85 17.86 -9.98
CA THR A 265 -0.75 16.88 -9.80
C THR A 265 0.47 17.60 -9.26
N ARG A 266 1.21 16.97 -8.33
CA ARG A 266 2.46 17.49 -7.75
C ARG A 266 3.53 16.41 -7.71
N PRO A 267 4.80 16.73 -8.02
CA PRO A 267 5.93 15.82 -7.81
C PRO A 267 6.00 15.39 -6.35
N SER A 268 6.15 14.08 -6.11
CA SER A 268 6.24 13.52 -4.77
C SER A 268 6.81 12.10 -4.86
N ALA A 269 8.13 11.98 -4.64
CA ALA A 269 8.85 10.72 -4.73
C ALA A 269 8.59 9.85 -3.49
N GLY A 270 7.61 8.97 -3.57
CA GLY A 270 7.22 8.05 -2.51
C GLY A 270 6.71 6.73 -3.05
N GLU A 271 6.68 5.73 -2.20
CA GLU A 271 6.35 4.34 -2.55
C GLU A 271 4.98 3.91 -2.04
N MET A 272 4.50 4.52 -0.98
CA MET A 272 3.23 4.19 -0.34
C MET A 272 2.12 5.13 -0.80
N GLY A 273 0.90 4.64 -0.83
CA GLY A 273 -0.27 5.43 -1.20
C GLY A 273 -0.54 6.63 -0.29
N VAL A 274 -1.71 7.18 -0.41
CA VAL A 274 -2.12 8.44 0.23
C VAL A 274 -3.38 8.26 1.06
N SER A 275 -3.61 9.19 1.98
CA SER A 275 -4.87 9.32 2.72
C SER A 275 -5.16 10.79 2.95
N GLY A 276 -6.43 11.16 3.06
CA GLY A 276 -6.84 12.54 3.24
C GLY A 276 -8.20 12.69 3.90
N ASN A 277 -8.66 13.93 3.92
CA ASN A 277 -10.01 14.32 4.29
C ASN A 277 -10.49 15.43 3.33
N ASP A 278 -11.55 16.16 3.67
CA ASP A 278 -12.10 17.23 2.82
C ASP A 278 -11.11 18.36 2.55
N THR A 279 -10.10 18.57 3.41
CA THR A 279 -9.21 19.74 3.35
C THR A 279 -7.77 19.41 2.95
N LEU A 280 -7.25 18.25 3.33
CA LEU A 280 -5.86 17.89 3.10
C LEU A 280 -5.68 16.47 2.56
N LEU A 281 -4.55 16.25 1.88
CA LEU A 281 -4.05 14.96 1.44
C LEU A 281 -2.63 14.76 2.00
N VAL A 282 -2.39 13.62 2.62
CA VAL A 282 -1.09 13.26 3.21
C VAL A 282 -0.40 12.19 2.38
N ALA A 283 0.89 12.39 2.13
CA ALA A 283 1.72 11.54 1.29
C ALA A 283 3.14 11.41 1.86
N PRO A 284 3.55 10.24 2.38
CA PRO A 284 4.93 10.03 2.82
C PRO A 284 5.87 9.91 1.61
N LEU A 285 7.08 10.44 1.75
CA LEU A 285 8.18 10.25 0.79
C LEU A 285 9.01 9.02 1.15
N SER A 286 9.77 8.49 0.19
CA SER A 286 10.67 7.34 0.39
C SER A 286 11.80 7.60 1.39
N ASN A 287 12.14 8.88 1.63
CA ASN A 287 13.13 9.29 2.63
C ASN A 287 12.54 9.50 4.04
N GLY A 288 11.25 9.18 4.25
CA GLY A 288 10.58 9.31 5.55
C GLY A 288 10.05 10.71 5.88
N VAL A 289 10.19 11.69 4.99
CA VAL A 289 9.49 12.98 5.11
C VAL A 289 8.00 12.75 4.84
N VAL A 290 7.13 13.33 5.66
CA VAL A 290 5.67 13.29 5.42
C VAL A 290 5.21 14.66 4.94
N GLN A 291 4.51 14.67 3.82
CA GLN A 291 3.99 15.87 3.18
C GLN A 291 2.47 15.94 3.28
N ALA A 292 1.93 17.14 3.49
CA ALA A 292 0.52 17.41 3.35
C ALA A 292 0.27 18.47 2.27
N PHE A 293 -0.75 18.24 1.49
CA PHE A 293 -1.19 19.11 0.41
C PHE A 293 -2.63 19.56 0.64
N ASN A 294 -2.94 20.79 0.26
CA ASN A 294 -4.33 21.24 0.15
C ASN A 294 -5.05 20.36 -0.87
N ARG A 295 -6.15 19.74 -0.45
CA ARG A 295 -6.87 18.78 -1.30
C ARG A 295 -7.45 19.42 -2.58
N SER A 296 -7.86 20.69 -2.53
CA SER A 296 -8.54 21.32 -3.64
C SER A 296 -7.60 21.78 -4.77
N ASN A 297 -6.35 22.19 -4.45
CA ASN A 297 -5.44 22.81 -5.41
C ASN A 297 -4.02 22.21 -5.42
N GLY A 298 -3.72 21.30 -4.49
CA GLY A 298 -2.40 20.64 -4.38
C GLY A 298 -1.29 21.56 -3.87
N GLU A 299 -1.59 22.70 -3.26
CA GLU A 299 -0.59 23.51 -2.56
C GLU A 299 -0.05 22.74 -1.36
N ARG A 300 1.25 22.87 -1.11
CA ARG A 300 1.85 22.27 0.07
C ARG A 300 1.45 23.06 1.32
N LEU A 301 0.79 22.37 2.25
CA LEU A 301 0.40 22.92 3.55
C LEU A 301 1.54 22.86 4.54
N TRP A 302 2.16 21.68 4.66
CA TRP A 302 3.31 21.44 5.52
C TRP A 302 4.10 20.21 5.05
N ASP A 303 5.34 20.10 5.50
CA ASP A 303 6.12 18.87 5.52
C ASP A 303 6.81 18.72 6.88
N THR A 304 7.02 17.47 7.29
CA THR A 304 7.73 17.18 8.54
C THR A 304 8.85 16.18 8.30
N GLU A 305 10.05 16.53 8.81
CA GLU A 305 11.24 15.69 8.79
C GLU A 305 11.39 14.85 10.07
N ARG A 306 10.41 14.88 10.97
CA ARG A 306 10.46 14.15 12.25
C ARG A 306 10.69 12.65 12.09
N LEU A 307 10.20 12.07 10.97
CA LEU A 307 10.32 10.66 10.66
C LEU A 307 11.35 10.36 9.56
N LYS A 308 12.20 11.34 9.21
CA LYS A 308 13.18 11.23 8.13
C LYS A 308 14.09 10.01 8.30
N TYR A 309 14.39 9.36 7.18
CA TYR A 309 15.16 8.12 7.04
C TYR A 309 14.51 6.87 7.65
N ARG A 310 13.21 6.90 7.98
CA ARG A 310 12.40 5.73 8.33
C ARG A 310 11.66 5.24 7.09
N ILE A 311 11.46 3.93 7.01
CA ILE A 311 10.56 3.34 6.01
C ILE A 311 9.15 3.40 6.62
N LEU A 312 8.29 4.20 5.99
CA LEU A 312 6.95 4.49 6.50
C LEU A 312 5.89 3.64 5.80
N SER A 313 4.84 3.27 6.53
CA SER A 313 3.60 2.75 5.96
C SER A 313 2.86 3.85 5.20
N ALA A 314 1.84 3.49 4.43
CA ALA A 314 0.85 4.48 4.01
C ALA A 314 0.13 5.08 5.23
N PRO A 315 -0.26 6.36 5.17
CA PRO A 315 -0.91 7.05 6.26
C PRO A 315 -2.40 6.70 6.36
N LEU A 316 -2.99 6.99 7.53
CA LEU A 316 -4.42 7.12 7.71
C LEU A 316 -4.72 8.49 8.33
N VAL A 317 -5.39 9.35 7.58
CA VAL A 317 -5.90 10.63 8.09
C VAL A 317 -7.17 10.39 8.89
N THR A 318 -7.21 10.93 10.09
CA THR A 318 -8.32 10.80 11.05
C THR A 318 -8.70 12.18 11.58
N PRO A 319 -9.85 12.38 12.21
CA PRO A 319 -10.18 13.64 12.86
C PRO A 319 -9.20 14.04 13.98
N ARG A 320 -8.45 13.08 14.52
CA ARG A 320 -7.50 13.27 15.63
C ARG A 320 -6.06 13.55 15.17
N GLY A 321 -5.73 13.28 13.92
CA GLY A 321 -4.38 13.40 13.37
C GLY A 321 -4.11 12.41 12.28
N VAL A 322 -2.85 12.31 11.87
CA VAL A 322 -2.37 11.38 10.85
C VAL A 322 -1.67 10.21 11.52
N LEU A 323 -2.21 9.01 11.36
CA LEU A 323 -1.52 7.78 11.78
C LEU A 323 -0.57 7.32 10.68
N VAL A 324 0.67 7.02 11.04
CA VAL A 324 1.67 6.40 10.16
C VAL A 324 2.59 5.51 10.99
N ALA A 325 2.96 4.35 10.48
CA ALA A 325 3.90 3.46 11.16
C ALA A 325 5.24 3.41 10.43
N ASP A 326 6.29 2.98 11.14
CA ASP A 326 7.59 2.69 10.55
C ASP A 326 7.90 1.19 10.58
N ASN A 327 8.95 0.81 9.84
CA ASN A 327 9.46 -0.55 9.82
C ASN A 327 10.15 -1.01 11.11
N GLY A 328 10.34 -0.10 12.07
CA GLY A 328 10.79 -0.40 13.43
C GLY A 328 9.63 -0.77 14.36
N GLY A 329 8.40 -0.85 13.87
CA GLY A 329 7.21 -1.20 14.65
C GLY A 329 6.72 -0.09 15.58
N TRP A 330 6.93 1.17 15.21
CA TRP A 330 6.34 2.32 15.87
C TRP A 330 5.15 2.85 15.08
N LEU A 331 4.07 3.15 15.76
CA LEU A 331 2.93 3.91 15.24
C LEU A 331 2.99 5.33 15.77
N TYR A 332 2.96 6.30 14.88
CA TYR A 332 3.03 7.73 15.15
C TYR A 332 1.70 8.38 14.89
N LEU A 333 1.36 9.36 15.71
CA LEU A 333 0.25 10.27 15.48
C LEU A 333 0.82 11.67 15.23
N LEU A 334 0.57 12.23 14.04
CA LEU A 334 0.99 13.56 13.64
C LEU A 334 -0.19 14.53 13.64
N SER A 335 0.08 15.78 13.90
CA SER A 335 -0.90 16.89 13.85
C SER A 335 -1.37 17.13 12.41
N LEU A 336 -2.66 17.38 12.23
CA LEU A 336 -3.24 17.77 10.94
C LEU A 336 -2.79 19.18 10.51
N ALA A 337 -2.51 20.06 11.49
CA ALA A 337 -2.24 21.45 11.22
C ALA A 337 -0.83 21.70 10.67
N ASP A 338 0.18 20.98 11.18
CA ASP A 338 1.59 21.28 10.94
C ASP A 338 2.51 20.04 10.89
N GLY A 339 1.94 18.81 11.00
CA GLY A 339 2.72 17.57 11.03
C GLY A 339 3.57 17.36 12.29
N ALA A 340 3.33 18.13 13.36
CA ALA A 340 4.00 17.93 14.64
C ALA A 340 3.66 16.56 15.23
N LEU A 341 4.62 15.95 15.93
CA LEU A 341 4.42 14.64 16.56
C LEU A 341 3.61 14.79 17.85
N LEU A 342 2.39 14.24 17.87
CA LEU A 342 1.46 14.28 19.00
C LEU A 342 1.59 13.10 19.95
N ASN A 343 1.90 11.92 19.43
CA ASN A 343 2.09 10.70 20.21
C ASN A 343 2.81 9.63 19.38
N ARG A 344 3.36 8.64 20.05
CA ARG A 344 3.82 7.38 19.46
C ARG A 344 3.61 6.21 20.40
N ILE A 345 3.30 5.05 19.83
CA ILE A 345 3.23 3.79 20.58
C ILE A 345 4.08 2.73 19.89
N LYS A 346 4.63 1.82 20.68
CA LYS A 346 5.36 0.66 20.17
C LYS A 346 4.37 -0.45 19.84
N LEU A 347 4.44 -0.99 18.61
CA LEU A 347 3.65 -2.10 18.09
C LEU A 347 4.48 -3.39 18.07
N ASP A 348 5.20 -3.70 19.12
CA ASP A 348 6.24 -4.71 19.05
C ASP A 348 7.35 -4.35 18.02
N SER A 349 8.10 -5.29 17.49
CA SER A 349 9.24 -5.04 16.61
C SER A 349 8.91 -5.21 15.12
N GLU A 350 7.65 -5.03 14.71
CA GLU A 350 7.19 -5.54 13.41
C GLU A 350 6.67 -4.46 12.47
N GLU A 351 7.05 -4.58 11.19
CA GLU A 351 6.54 -3.76 10.09
C GLU A 351 5.05 -4.04 9.85
N LEU A 352 4.28 -3.01 9.53
CA LEU A 352 2.89 -3.20 9.10
C LEU A 352 2.79 -3.89 7.75
N ALA A 353 1.83 -4.77 7.62
CA ALA A 353 1.49 -5.43 6.35
C ALA A 353 0.68 -4.51 5.42
N THR A 354 0.00 -3.51 5.99
CA THR A 354 -0.88 -2.58 5.29
C THR A 354 -0.99 -1.25 6.03
N ALA A 355 -1.63 -0.25 5.41
CA ALA A 355 -2.01 0.98 6.10
C ALA A 355 -2.93 0.69 7.29
N PRO A 356 -2.91 1.51 8.36
CA PRO A 356 -3.95 1.50 9.37
C PRO A 356 -5.34 1.70 8.75
N VAL A 357 -6.37 1.10 9.33
CA VAL A 357 -7.77 1.29 8.91
C VAL A 357 -8.65 1.67 10.10
N PHE A 358 -9.84 2.21 9.82
CA PHE A 358 -10.81 2.57 10.87
C PHE A 358 -12.11 1.81 10.65
N ALA A 359 -12.58 1.11 11.68
CA ALA A 359 -13.84 0.39 11.71
C ALA A 359 -14.34 0.23 13.15
N GLY A 360 -15.65 0.24 13.39
CA GLY A 360 -16.26 0.01 14.70
C GLY A 360 -15.77 0.96 15.81
N GLY A 361 -15.41 2.20 15.46
CA GLY A 361 -14.82 3.16 16.40
C GLY A 361 -13.39 2.80 16.85
N ARG A 362 -12.68 1.94 16.13
CA ARG A 362 -11.30 1.50 16.41
C ARG A 362 -10.39 1.75 15.22
N TYR A 363 -9.16 2.12 15.51
CA TYR A 363 -8.07 2.12 14.55
C TYR A 363 -7.42 0.75 14.58
N VAL A 364 -7.37 0.08 13.44
CA VAL A 364 -6.87 -1.30 13.35
C VAL A 364 -5.60 -1.31 12.52
N VAL A 365 -4.56 -1.94 13.04
CA VAL A 365 -3.28 -2.19 12.36
C VAL A 365 -3.04 -3.69 12.24
N VAL A 366 -2.38 -4.09 11.16
CA VAL A 366 -2.00 -5.47 10.90
C VAL A 366 -0.51 -5.51 10.61
N THR A 367 0.24 -6.30 11.39
CA THR A 367 1.68 -6.51 11.18
C THR A 367 1.94 -7.63 10.16
N ARG A 368 3.16 -7.69 9.62
CA ARG A 368 3.55 -8.78 8.70
C ARG A 368 3.52 -10.15 9.34
N GLU A 369 3.76 -10.26 10.65
CA GLU A 369 3.63 -11.52 11.39
C GLU A 369 2.18 -11.88 11.73
N GLY A 370 1.22 -11.04 11.31
CA GLY A 370 -0.20 -11.31 11.39
C GLY A 370 -0.85 -10.90 12.70
N ARG A 371 -0.18 -10.12 13.55
CA ARG A 371 -0.81 -9.51 14.70
C ARG A 371 -1.76 -8.40 14.23
N VAL A 372 -2.98 -8.48 14.69
CA VAL A 372 -4.02 -7.46 14.47
C VAL A 372 -4.26 -6.77 15.79
N THR A 373 -4.17 -5.45 15.80
CA THR A 373 -4.36 -4.66 17.03
C THR A 373 -5.37 -3.56 16.79
N GLY A 374 -6.40 -3.52 17.63
CA GLY A 374 -7.38 -2.45 17.67
C GLY A 374 -7.03 -1.41 18.73
N PHE A 375 -7.00 -0.14 18.36
CA PHE A 375 -6.70 1.00 19.23
C PHE A 375 -7.91 1.91 19.35
N GLN A 376 -7.99 2.56 20.50
CA GLN A 376 -8.90 3.67 20.72
C GLN A 376 -8.11 4.95 20.96
N MET A 377 -8.59 6.03 20.36
CA MET A 377 -8.17 7.40 20.65
C MET A 377 -9.41 8.15 21.16
N PRO A 378 -9.44 8.56 22.42
CA PRO A 378 -10.57 9.28 23.00
C PRO A 378 -10.76 10.68 22.42
#